data_f8c96fceb74fb517f7b2fe4eb8b0cc58
#
_entry.id   f8c96fceb74fb517f7b2fe4eb8b0cc58
#
_cell.length_a   1.000
_cell.length_b   1.000
_cell.length_c   1.000
_cell.angle_alpha   90.00
_cell.angle_beta   90.00
_cell.angle_gamma   90.00
#
_symmetry.space_group_name_H-M   'P 1'
#
loop_
_entity.id
_entity.type
_entity.pdbx_description
1 polymer ?
#
loop_
_entity_poly.entity_id
_entity_poly.type
_entity_poly.pdbx_seq_one_letter_code
_entity_poly.pdbx_strand_id
1 'polypeptide(L)'
;TAGGSYGIGKNAPFASSELRIVYYRTLDKDNIRAYQGVAKLASFEEERLDKDNIWGSLSKKKKKIMTQGIGFYGNIENNLPVFEDFSLDNFKRTEIGTDLYILGFVKDDDWKNEMIKSVLSSYLLSIYNGDLEIIIENILINKTNLEDLVQEYADDLTKDYYQVLC
;
A
#
# COMPACT_ATOMS: atom_id res chain seq x y z
N THR A 1 -22.06 2.66 1.44
CA THR A 1 -21.63 1.27 1.23
C THR A 1 -20.15 1.29 0.96
N ALA A 2 -19.35 0.66 1.84
CA ALA A 2 -17.91 0.58 1.64
C ALA A 2 -17.62 -0.24 0.37
N GLY A 3 -17.09 0.41 -0.66
CA GLY A 3 -16.61 -0.25 -1.86
C GLY A 3 -15.30 -0.97 -1.55
N GLY A 4 -15.26 -2.26 -1.73
CA GLY A 4 -14.05 -3.05 -1.58
C GLY A 4 -14.35 -4.53 -1.78
N SER A 5 -13.77 -5.13 -2.82
CA SER A 5 -13.96 -6.54 -3.10
C SER A 5 -12.95 -7.39 -2.33
N TYR A 6 -13.39 -8.03 -1.26
CA TYR A 6 -12.69 -9.13 -0.55
C TYR A 6 -11.26 -8.84 -0.06
N GLY A 7 -10.88 -7.57 0.11
CA GLY A 7 -9.56 -7.19 0.60
C GLY A 7 -8.40 -7.47 -0.36
N ILE A 8 -8.64 -7.66 -1.63
CA ILE A 8 -7.61 -7.86 -2.66
C ILE A 8 -6.71 -6.64 -2.76
N GLY A 9 -7.26 -5.43 -2.74
CA GLY A 9 -6.52 -4.17 -2.87
C GLY A 9 -5.43 -3.97 -1.80
N LYS A 10 -5.66 -4.44 -0.56
CA LYS A 10 -4.66 -4.33 0.52
C LYS A 10 -3.38 -5.14 0.25
N ASN A 11 -3.43 -6.12 -0.65
CA ASN A 11 -2.29 -6.98 -0.97
C ASN A 11 -1.47 -6.46 -2.17
N ALA A 12 -2.03 -5.60 -3.00
CA ALA A 12 -1.38 -5.09 -4.21
C ALA A 12 -0.03 -4.40 -3.94
N PRO A 13 0.12 -3.51 -2.92
CA PRO A 13 1.40 -2.89 -2.62
C PRO A 13 2.50 -3.91 -2.27
N PHE A 14 2.13 -5.00 -1.59
CA PHE A 14 3.09 -6.06 -1.26
C PHE A 14 3.45 -6.90 -2.48
N ALA A 15 2.52 -7.11 -3.42
CA ALA A 15 2.80 -7.81 -4.66
C ALA A 15 3.78 -7.05 -5.54
N SER A 16 3.73 -5.72 -5.52
CA SER A 16 4.62 -4.82 -6.25
C SER A 16 5.97 -4.58 -5.57
N SER A 17 6.23 -5.21 -4.42
CA SER A 17 7.47 -5.07 -3.65
C SER A 17 8.28 -6.37 -3.69
N GLU A 18 9.51 -6.34 -4.17
CA GLU A 18 10.45 -7.46 -4.04
C GLU A 18 10.74 -7.82 -2.57
N LEU A 19 10.82 -6.80 -1.73
CA LEU A 19 11.07 -6.97 -0.29
C LEU A 19 9.82 -7.36 0.49
N ARG A 20 8.63 -7.29 -0.14
CA ARG A 20 7.34 -7.49 0.52
C ARG A 20 7.13 -6.58 1.73
N ILE A 21 7.68 -5.36 1.67
CA ILE A 21 7.62 -4.37 2.74
C ILE A 21 6.90 -3.12 2.23
N VAL A 22 5.89 -2.70 2.99
CA VAL A 22 5.15 -1.46 2.75
C VAL A 22 5.18 -0.63 4.04
N TYR A 23 5.49 0.65 3.89
CA TYR A 23 5.47 1.61 4.96
C TYR A 23 4.36 2.62 4.73
N TYR A 24 3.59 2.89 5.77
CA TYR A 24 2.46 3.81 5.76
C TYR A 24 2.78 5.04 6.60
N ARG A 25 2.39 6.19 6.11
CA ARG A 25 2.50 7.46 6.80
C ARG A 25 1.22 8.23 6.56
N THR A 26 0.61 8.72 7.62
CA THR A 26 -0.65 9.44 7.51
C THR A 26 -0.62 10.74 8.29
N LEU A 27 -1.33 11.73 7.78
CA LEU A 27 -1.68 12.96 8.48
C LEU A 27 -3.19 13.14 8.35
N ASP A 28 -3.89 13.18 9.48
CA ASP A 28 -5.34 13.36 9.50
C ASP A 28 -5.74 14.84 9.64
N LYS A 29 -7.05 15.08 9.59
CA LYS A 29 -7.65 16.42 9.75
C LYS A 29 -7.42 17.05 11.13
N ASP A 30 -7.15 16.26 12.15
CA ASP A 30 -6.88 16.70 13.52
C ASP A 30 -5.37 16.91 13.75
N ASN A 31 -4.58 16.93 12.68
CA ASN A 31 -3.12 17.05 12.65
C ASN A 31 -2.39 15.92 13.40
N ILE A 32 -3.04 14.76 13.52
CA ILE A 32 -2.43 13.55 14.09
C ILE A 32 -1.62 12.84 13.00
N ARG A 33 -0.37 12.56 13.33
CA ARG A 33 0.54 11.79 12.47
C ARG A 33 0.68 10.38 12.99
N ALA A 34 0.67 9.41 12.09
CA ALA A 34 0.89 8.02 12.43
C ALA A 34 1.76 7.32 11.37
N TYR A 35 2.60 6.42 11.81
CA TYR A 35 3.56 5.69 10.99
C TYR A 35 3.50 4.21 11.30
N GLN A 36 3.46 3.37 10.28
CA GLN A 36 3.52 1.93 10.44
C GLN A 36 4.19 1.27 9.23
N GLY A 37 5.06 0.31 9.48
CA GLY A 37 5.59 -0.57 8.44
C GLY A 37 5.02 -1.96 8.59
N VAL A 38 4.79 -2.62 7.48
CA VAL A 38 4.34 -4.02 7.43
C VAL A 38 5.22 -4.78 6.46
N ALA A 39 5.76 -5.92 6.91
CA ALA A 39 6.54 -6.85 6.10
C ALA A 39 5.81 -8.18 6.02
N LYS A 40 5.65 -8.73 4.80
CA LYS A 40 5.15 -10.09 4.57
C LYS A 40 6.33 -11.03 4.37
N LEU A 41 6.68 -11.74 5.43
CA LEU A 41 7.82 -12.65 5.51
C LEU A 41 7.36 -14.10 5.38
N ALA A 42 8.30 -15.02 5.29
CA ALA A 42 8.03 -16.44 5.43
C ALA A 42 7.81 -16.81 6.90
N SER A 43 6.87 -17.70 7.14
CA SER A 43 6.71 -18.32 8.47
C SER A 43 7.84 -19.31 8.71
N PHE A 44 8.36 -19.38 9.94
CA PHE A 44 9.40 -20.34 10.34
C PHE A 44 9.12 -20.87 11.74
N GLU A 45 9.70 -22.03 12.06
CA GLU A 45 9.66 -22.56 13.41
C GLU A 45 10.67 -21.83 14.31
N GLU A 46 10.21 -21.41 15.48
CA GLU A 46 11.04 -20.80 16.52
C GLU A 46 10.89 -21.60 17.81
N GLU A 47 11.99 -21.84 18.52
CA GLU A 47 11.97 -22.38 19.85
C GLU A 47 11.84 -21.28 20.89
N ARG A 48 10.71 -21.20 21.57
CA ARG A 48 10.51 -20.28 22.69
C ARG A 48 10.46 -21.01 24.01
N LEU A 49 10.93 -20.33 25.07
CA LEU A 49 10.75 -20.81 26.42
C LEU A 49 9.27 -20.83 26.79
N ASP A 50 8.79 -21.98 27.26
CA ASP A 50 7.41 -22.13 27.73
C ASP A 50 7.21 -21.30 29.01
N LYS A 51 6.52 -20.17 28.87
CA LYS A 51 6.24 -19.25 29.99
C LYS A 51 5.22 -19.81 30.97
N ASP A 52 4.43 -20.80 30.54
CA ASP A 52 3.37 -21.37 31.38
C ASP A 52 3.91 -22.40 32.41
N ASN A 53 5.20 -22.74 32.33
CA ASN A 53 5.86 -23.71 33.19
C ASN A 53 6.69 -23.05 34.29
N ILE A 54 6.15 -22.02 34.96
CA ILE A 54 6.85 -21.20 36.00
C ILE A 54 6.91 -21.90 37.36
N TRP A 55 6.14 -22.98 37.59
CA TRP A 55 6.10 -23.65 38.89
C TRP A 55 6.84 -25.01 38.87
N GLY A 56 8.07 -25.01 39.29
CA GLY A 56 8.70 -26.18 39.93
C GLY A 56 9.56 -27.10 39.07
N SER A 57 9.87 -26.79 37.80
CA SER A 57 10.79 -27.61 37.02
C SER A 57 12.11 -26.92 36.71
N LEU A 58 13.21 -27.53 37.11
CA LEU A 58 14.59 -27.16 36.79
C LEU A 58 14.93 -27.24 35.28
N SER A 59 14.04 -27.80 34.48
CA SER A 59 14.20 -27.87 33.02
C SER A 59 13.31 -26.84 32.33
N LYS A 60 13.92 -25.79 31.79
CA LYS A 60 13.27 -24.84 30.86
C LYS A 60 12.84 -25.61 29.62
N LYS A 61 11.59 -26.08 29.57
CA LYS A 61 11.05 -26.71 28.36
C LYS A 61 10.93 -25.67 27.25
N LYS A 62 11.50 -25.93 26.11
CA LYS A 62 11.33 -25.18 24.89
C LYS A 62 10.14 -25.72 24.15
N LYS A 63 9.28 -24.84 23.69
CA LYS A 63 8.15 -25.13 22.80
C LYS A 63 8.46 -24.63 21.42
N LYS A 64 8.28 -25.48 20.41
CA LYS A 64 8.33 -25.06 19.01
C LYS A 64 7.03 -24.34 18.66
N ILE A 65 7.13 -23.14 18.16
CA ILE A 65 6.01 -22.34 17.68
C ILE A 65 6.29 -21.93 16.25
N MET A 66 5.25 -21.99 15.40
CA MET A 66 5.30 -21.43 14.07
C MET A 66 5.08 -19.93 14.18
N THR A 67 6.02 -19.13 13.66
CA THR A 67 5.86 -17.67 13.59
C THR A 67 4.83 -17.30 12.53
N GLN A 68 4.10 -16.21 12.75
CA GLN A 68 3.36 -15.60 11.65
C GLN A 68 4.36 -14.94 10.69
N GLY A 69 4.17 -15.14 9.40
CA GLY A 69 5.00 -14.51 8.36
C GLY A 69 4.70 -13.02 8.16
N ILE A 70 4.42 -12.28 9.24
CA ILE A 70 4.14 -10.85 9.19
C ILE A 70 4.97 -10.16 10.26
N GLY A 71 5.77 -9.17 9.83
CA GLY A 71 6.49 -8.27 10.70
C GLY A 71 5.88 -6.88 10.67
N PHE A 72 5.94 -6.18 11.80
CA PHE A 72 5.46 -4.80 11.91
C PHE A 72 6.57 -3.88 12.41
N TYR A 73 6.69 -2.72 11.78
CA TYR A 73 7.33 -1.56 12.36
C TYR A 73 6.24 -0.70 13.01
N GLY A 74 6.26 -0.62 14.32
CA GLY A 74 5.25 0.04 15.11
C GLY A 74 5.53 -0.15 16.60
N ASN A 75 4.53 -0.02 17.45
CA ASN A 75 4.67 -0.33 18.84
C ASN A 75 4.89 -1.83 19.04
N ILE A 76 5.97 -2.21 19.74
CA ILE A 76 6.44 -3.60 19.86
C ILE A 76 5.42 -4.49 20.59
N GLU A 77 4.67 -3.94 21.55
CA GLU A 77 3.78 -4.74 22.39
C GLU A 77 2.46 -5.09 21.73
N ASN A 78 1.94 -4.21 20.89
CA ASN A 78 0.58 -4.31 20.37
C ASN A 78 0.46 -4.05 18.85
N ASN A 79 1.59 -3.88 18.16
CA ASN A 79 1.67 -3.60 16.72
C ASN A 79 0.89 -2.34 16.27
N LEU A 80 0.67 -1.40 17.20
CA LEU A 80 0.04 -0.13 16.85
C LEU A 80 1.03 0.80 16.14
N PRO A 81 0.54 1.75 15.34
CA PRO A 81 1.40 2.74 14.71
C PRO A 81 2.13 3.58 15.76
N VAL A 82 3.28 4.10 15.39
CA VAL A 82 4.01 5.10 16.18
C VAL A 82 3.59 6.50 15.74
N PHE A 83 3.62 7.45 16.66
CA PHE A 83 3.22 8.84 16.42
C PHE A 83 4.43 9.77 16.26
N GLU A 84 5.64 9.28 16.54
CA GLU A 84 6.88 10.01 16.36
C GLU A 84 7.43 9.82 14.94
N ASP A 85 8.00 10.88 14.39
CA ASP A 85 8.51 10.88 13.03
C ASP A 85 9.69 9.89 12.89
N PHE A 86 9.57 9.01 11.96
CA PHE A 86 10.69 8.24 11.47
C PHE A 86 11.56 9.20 10.66
N SER A 87 12.71 9.59 11.19
CA SER A 87 13.54 10.73 10.79
C SER A 87 14.15 10.63 9.37
N LEU A 88 13.31 10.45 8.39
CA LEU A 88 13.65 10.72 7.00
C LEU A 88 13.19 12.16 6.70
N ASP A 89 14.01 13.14 7.05
CA ASP A 89 13.68 14.58 6.99
C ASP A 89 13.12 15.07 5.64
N ASN A 90 13.40 14.36 4.56
CA ASN A 90 12.93 14.69 3.21
C ASN A 90 11.50 14.20 2.90
N PHE A 91 10.84 13.50 3.82
CA PHE A 91 9.54 12.88 3.60
C PHE A 91 8.47 13.36 4.59
N LYS A 92 8.55 14.58 5.07
CA LYS A 92 7.51 15.15 5.95
C LYS A 92 6.25 15.44 5.14
N ARG A 93 5.15 14.75 5.51
CA ARG A 93 3.85 15.08 4.95
C ARG A 93 3.30 16.33 5.61
N THR A 94 2.91 17.32 4.81
CA THR A 94 2.35 18.61 5.26
C THR A 94 0.85 18.71 4.98
N GLU A 95 0.33 17.84 4.11
CA GLU A 95 -1.07 17.83 3.71
C GLU A 95 -1.80 16.60 4.26
N ILE A 96 -3.11 16.74 4.50
CA ILE A 96 -3.97 15.63 4.94
C ILE A 96 -3.95 14.51 3.90
N GLY A 97 -3.79 13.28 4.36
CA GLY A 97 -3.77 12.10 3.50
C GLY A 97 -2.82 11.01 3.96
N THR A 98 -2.60 10.02 3.12
CA THR A 98 -1.76 8.86 3.40
C THR A 98 -0.76 8.63 2.28
N ASP A 99 0.51 8.47 2.65
CA ASP A 99 1.57 8.02 1.75
C ASP A 99 1.80 6.52 1.96
N LEU A 100 1.98 5.81 0.86
CA LEU A 100 2.42 4.42 0.84
C LEU A 100 3.81 4.36 0.21
N TYR A 101 4.77 3.83 0.96
CA TYR A 101 6.12 3.58 0.47
C TYR A 101 6.28 2.08 0.22
N ILE A 102 6.40 1.70 -1.04
CA ILE A 102 6.61 0.31 -1.47
C ILE A 102 8.11 0.12 -1.63
N LEU A 103 8.73 -0.60 -0.68
CA LEU A 103 10.17 -0.80 -0.68
C LEU A 103 10.54 -1.90 -1.68
N GLY A 104 11.56 -1.62 -2.50
CA GLY A 104 11.93 -2.54 -3.59
C GLY A 104 10.81 -2.69 -4.62
N PHE A 105 10.26 -1.58 -5.08
CA PHE A 105 9.22 -1.58 -6.12
C PHE A 105 9.75 -2.24 -7.39
N VAL A 106 9.01 -3.25 -7.87
CA VAL A 106 9.34 -3.92 -9.14
C VAL A 106 8.96 -2.99 -10.28
N LYS A 107 9.97 -2.49 -10.96
CA LYS A 107 9.84 -1.53 -12.05
C LYS A 107 10.42 -2.14 -13.32
N ASP A 108 9.56 -2.42 -14.29
CA ASP A 108 9.98 -2.73 -15.65
C ASP A 108 10.10 -1.44 -16.49
N ASP A 109 10.57 -1.56 -17.72
CA ASP A 109 10.83 -0.39 -18.58
C ASP A 109 9.55 0.33 -19.00
N ASP A 110 8.41 -0.34 -19.02
CA ASP A 110 7.11 0.20 -19.49
C ASP A 110 6.07 0.43 -18.37
N TRP A 111 6.47 0.24 -17.10
CA TRP A 111 5.58 0.32 -15.95
C TRP A 111 4.68 1.56 -15.92
N LYS A 112 5.20 2.71 -16.38
CA LYS A 112 4.49 3.98 -16.38
C LYS A 112 3.32 3.97 -17.36
N ASN A 113 3.55 3.53 -18.58
CA ASN A 113 2.51 3.44 -19.61
C ASN A 113 1.44 2.42 -19.23
N GLU A 114 1.86 1.27 -18.70
CA GLU A 114 0.93 0.25 -18.22
C GLU A 114 0.10 0.75 -17.02
N MET A 115 0.69 1.57 -16.14
CA MET A 115 -0.04 2.19 -15.05
C MET A 115 -1.05 3.23 -15.54
N ILE A 116 -0.68 4.08 -16.50
CA ILE A 116 -1.59 5.06 -17.12
C ILE A 116 -2.77 4.33 -17.77
N LYS A 117 -2.49 3.31 -18.57
CA LYS A 117 -3.50 2.47 -19.24
C LYS A 117 -4.46 1.82 -18.22
N SER A 118 -3.92 1.26 -17.15
CA SER A 118 -4.71 0.67 -16.07
C SER A 118 -5.59 1.69 -15.35
N VAL A 119 -5.09 2.89 -15.12
CA VAL A 119 -5.86 3.99 -14.53
C VAL A 119 -6.99 4.42 -15.44
N LEU A 120 -6.71 4.64 -16.72
CA LEU A 120 -7.74 5.04 -17.70
C LEU A 120 -8.85 3.98 -17.80
N SER A 121 -8.49 2.70 -17.90
CA SER A 121 -9.49 1.63 -17.99
C SER A 121 -10.31 1.42 -16.70
N SER A 122 -9.69 1.62 -15.53
CA SER A 122 -10.34 1.32 -14.26
C SER A 122 -11.13 2.48 -13.67
N TYR A 123 -10.73 3.72 -13.97
CA TYR A 123 -11.27 4.93 -13.32
C TYR A 123 -11.84 5.96 -14.31
N LEU A 124 -12.06 5.56 -15.56
CA LEU A 124 -12.50 6.43 -16.65
C LEU A 124 -13.68 7.34 -16.23
N LEU A 125 -14.74 6.74 -15.68
CA LEU A 125 -15.94 7.46 -15.32
C LEU A 125 -15.71 8.47 -14.18
N SER A 126 -14.94 8.09 -13.16
CA SER A 126 -14.64 8.99 -12.04
C SER A 126 -13.79 10.18 -12.48
N ILE A 127 -12.87 9.98 -13.41
CA ILE A 127 -12.04 11.04 -13.98
C ILE A 127 -12.90 11.93 -14.89
N TYR A 128 -13.73 11.33 -15.73
CA TYR A 128 -14.66 12.05 -16.63
C TYR A 128 -15.61 12.97 -15.86
N ASN A 129 -16.15 12.51 -14.74
CA ASN A 129 -17.01 13.31 -13.87
C ASN A 129 -16.22 14.42 -13.12
N GLY A 130 -14.91 14.31 -13.00
CA GLY A 130 -14.06 15.21 -12.22
C GLY A 130 -14.00 14.87 -10.74
N ASP A 131 -14.40 13.65 -10.37
CA ASP A 131 -14.38 13.16 -8.98
C ASP A 131 -12.99 12.64 -8.57
N LEU A 132 -12.10 12.40 -9.54
CA LEU A 132 -10.78 11.81 -9.32
C LEU A 132 -9.74 12.49 -10.22
N GLU A 133 -8.61 12.84 -9.61
CA GLU A 133 -7.38 13.24 -10.28
C GLU A 133 -6.24 12.34 -9.85
N ILE A 134 -5.39 11.95 -10.78
CA ILE A 134 -4.25 11.05 -10.52
C ILE A 134 -2.99 11.66 -11.14
N ILE A 135 -1.88 11.59 -10.43
CA ILE A 135 -0.58 12.01 -10.93
C ILE A 135 0.33 10.77 -10.96
N ILE A 136 0.86 10.46 -12.14
CA ILE A 136 1.84 9.39 -12.33
C ILE A 136 3.15 10.06 -12.76
N GLU A 137 4.11 10.15 -11.82
CA GLU A 137 5.32 10.96 -11.96
C GLU A 137 5.00 12.43 -12.29
N ASN A 138 5.16 12.82 -13.54
CA ASN A 138 4.90 14.17 -14.05
C ASN A 138 3.64 14.27 -14.93
N ILE A 139 2.88 13.19 -15.07
CA ILE A 139 1.65 13.17 -15.88
C ILE A 139 0.45 13.32 -14.94
N LEU A 140 -0.23 14.46 -15.03
CA LEU A 140 -1.53 14.65 -14.41
C LEU A 140 -2.60 14.02 -15.29
N ILE A 141 -3.49 13.25 -14.70
CA ILE A 141 -4.66 12.63 -15.35
C ILE A 141 -5.89 13.21 -14.67
N ASN A 142 -6.66 14.00 -15.37
CA ASN A 142 -7.90 14.58 -14.89
C ASN A 142 -8.90 14.82 -16.03
N LYS A 143 -10.06 15.36 -15.70
CA LYS A 143 -11.14 15.63 -16.67
C LYS A 143 -10.69 16.47 -17.87
N THR A 144 -9.78 17.43 -17.68
CA THR A 144 -9.45 18.42 -18.70
C THR A 144 -8.55 17.88 -19.80
N ASN A 145 -7.77 16.83 -19.52
CA ASN A 145 -6.86 16.20 -20.48
C ASN A 145 -7.18 14.72 -20.74
N LEU A 146 -8.35 14.27 -20.27
CA LEU A 146 -8.75 12.86 -20.37
C LEU A 146 -8.83 12.38 -21.81
N GLU A 147 -9.37 13.20 -22.73
CA GLU A 147 -9.52 12.86 -24.14
C GLU A 147 -8.16 12.55 -24.79
N ASP A 148 -7.19 13.46 -24.62
CA ASP A 148 -5.86 13.30 -25.20
C ASP A 148 -5.17 12.04 -24.66
N LEU A 149 -5.28 11.79 -23.34
CA LEU A 149 -4.68 10.63 -22.71
C LEU A 149 -5.35 9.32 -23.14
N VAL A 150 -6.66 9.32 -23.31
CA VAL A 150 -7.37 8.13 -23.83
C VAL A 150 -6.93 7.82 -25.25
N GLN A 151 -6.76 8.82 -26.10
CA GLN A 151 -6.29 8.58 -27.48
C GLN A 151 -4.84 8.05 -27.50
N GLU A 152 -3.99 8.55 -26.63
CA GLU A 152 -2.56 8.19 -26.59
C GLU A 152 -2.29 6.83 -25.94
N TYR A 153 -2.92 6.53 -24.79
CA TYR A 153 -2.55 5.40 -23.94
C TYR A 153 -3.58 4.28 -23.85
N ALA A 154 -4.89 4.57 -24.10
CA ALA A 154 -5.93 3.60 -23.85
C ALA A 154 -6.01 2.51 -24.94
N ASP A 155 -6.49 1.33 -24.53
CA ASP A 155 -6.87 0.28 -25.48
C ASP A 155 -8.18 0.61 -26.21
N ASP A 156 -8.48 -0.17 -27.24
CA ASP A 156 -9.66 0.06 -28.08
C ASP A 156 -10.97 0.00 -27.28
N LEU A 157 -11.06 -0.91 -26.30
CA LEU A 157 -12.25 -1.05 -25.47
C LEU A 157 -12.48 0.19 -24.59
N THR A 158 -11.43 0.73 -24.00
CA THR A 158 -11.49 1.95 -23.19
C THR A 158 -11.82 3.17 -24.06
N LYS A 159 -11.31 3.23 -25.29
CA LYS A 159 -11.66 4.27 -26.27
C LYS A 159 -13.13 4.21 -26.63
N ASP A 160 -13.67 3.02 -26.89
CA ASP A 160 -15.09 2.84 -27.18
C ASP A 160 -15.98 3.28 -26.00
N TYR A 161 -15.59 2.93 -24.76
CA TYR A 161 -16.31 3.41 -23.57
C TYR A 161 -16.26 4.93 -23.43
N TYR A 162 -15.12 5.55 -23.70
CA TYR A 162 -15.02 7.00 -23.68
C TYR A 162 -15.94 7.67 -24.68
N GLN A 163 -16.04 7.15 -25.92
CA GLN A 163 -16.96 7.67 -26.95
C GLN A 163 -18.42 7.61 -26.53
N VAL A 164 -18.81 6.63 -25.72
CA VAL A 164 -20.20 6.54 -25.21
C VAL A 164 -20.46 7.57 -24.12
N LEU A 165 -19.44 8.05 -23.42
CA LEU A 165 -19.56 9.07 -22.36
C LEU A 165 -19.66 10.50 -22.93
N CYS A 166 -19.13 10.76 -24.13
CA CYS A 166 -19.15 12.05 -24.80
C CYS A 166 -20.41 12.23 -25.62
#